data_8a5b13a566416416a0c08b4ebb08e8ee
#
_entry.id   8a5b13a566416416a0c08b4ebb08e8ee
#
_cell.length_a   1.000
_cell.length_b   1.000
_cell.length_c   1.000
_cell.angle_alpha   90.00
_cell.angle_beta   90.00
_cell.angle_gamma   90.00
#
_symmetry.space_group_name_H-M   'P 1'
#
loop_
_entity.id
_entity.type
_entity.pdbx_description
1 polymer ?
#
loop_
_entity_poly.entity_id
_entity_poly.type
_entity_poly.pdbx_seq_one_letter_code
_entity_poly.pdbx_strand_id
1 'polypeptide(L)'
;MTEHQFSPWLKSYPADVPPEVDTCIFNSILDMYEFSCEKYAEKTAYIIMGTAITYAELDEKVRCFAAYLQNELKLERGTRVALMLPNIIQYPIAMFGALMAGCVVVNCNPMYTSRELNHQLRDSGAKVVVVVSNFASTLQAAIADLDSVEHVVVTSFGDEIGTFKGTMINLALK
;
A
#
# COMPACT_ATOMS: atom_id res chain seq x y z
N MET A 1 3.96 -5.34 -41.83
CA MET A 1 5.22 -5.50 -41.07
C MET A 1 4.78 -5.38 -39.60
N THR A 2 4.76 -6.48 -38.90
CA THR A 2 4.27 -6.56 -37.49
C THR A 2 5.33 -5.94 -36.57
N GLU A 3 4.87 -5.17 -35.55
CA GLU A 3 5.69 -4.46 -34.54
C GLU A 3 6.74 -5.35 -33.84
N HIS A 4 6.57 -6.66 -33.85
CA HIS A 4 7.49 -7.64 -33.27
C HIS A 4 8.92 -7.68 -33.88
N GLN A 5 9.14 -7.07 -35.04
CA GLN A 5 10.43 -7.09 -35.74
C GLN A 5 11.52 -6.28 -34.98
N PHE A 6 11.14 -5.48 -33.98
CA PHE A 6 12.06 -4.63 -33.19
C PHE A 6 12.21 -5.02 -31.72
N SER A 7 11.76 -6.21 -31.31
CA SER A 7 11.77 -6.63 -29.89
C SER A 7 12.86 -7.70 -29.63
N PRO A 8 14.16 -7.33 -29.59
CA PRO A 8 15.26 -8.29 -29.49
C PRO A 8 15.25 -9.07 -28.16
N TRP A 9 14.62 -8.54 -27.10
CA TRP A 9 14.47 -9.17 -25.79
C TRP A 9 13.58 -10.42 -25.81
N LEU A 10 12.65 -10.55 -26.76
CA LEU A 10 11.77 -11.72 -26.88
C LEU A 10 12.56 -13.04 -27.08
N LYS A 11 13.76 -12.97 -27.64
CA LYS A 11 14.62 -14.14 -27.78
C LYS A 11 15.13 -14.71 -26.45
N SER A 12 15.07 -13.91 -25.38
CA SER A 12 15.48 -14.28 -24.02
C SER A 12 14.31 -14.71 -23.14
N TYR A 13 13.08 -14.68 -23.65
CA TYR A 13 11.91 -15.11 -22.88
C TYR A 13 11.90 -16.63 -22.79
N PRO A 14 11.61 -17.21 -21.60
CA PRO A 14 11.26 -18.61 -21.48
C PRO A 14 10.05 -18.96 -22.37
N ALA A 15 9.97 -20.22 -22.79
CA ALA A 15 8.94 -20.66 -23.74
C ALA A 15 7.51 -20.56 -23.20
N ASP A 16 7.35 -20.54 -21.90
CA ASP A 16 6.08 -20.42 -21.15
C ASP A 16 5.69 -18.98 -20.84
N VAL A 17 6.52 -18.00 -21.18
CA VAL A 17 6.23 -16.57 -20.98
C VAL A 17 5.73 -15.97 -22.29
N PRO A 18 4.46 -15.49 -22.33
CA PRO A 18 3.90 -14.86 -23.53
C PRO A 18 4.65 -13.55 -23.86
N PRO A 19 4.80 -13.20 -25.14
CA PRO A 19 5.48 -11.98 -25.56
C PRO A 19 4.70 -10.70 -25.21
N GLU A 20 3.41 -10.83 -25.02
CA GLU A 20 2.48 -9.72 -24.70
C GLU A 20 1.64 -10.07 -23.48
N VAL A 21 1.28 -9.05 -22.70
CA VAL A 21 0.34 -9.18 -21.60
C VAL A 21 -1.05 -8.89 -22.12
N ASP A 22 -1.97 -9.82 -21.89
CA ASP A 22 -3.40 -9.56 -22.12
C ASP A 22 -3.93 -8.62 -21.04
N THR A 23 -4.13 -7.36 -21.40
CA THR A 23 -4.63 -6.32 -20.49
C THR A 23 -6.14 -6.39 -20.27
N CYS A 24 -6.85 -7.30 -20.98
CA CYS A 24 -8.31 -7.45 -20.86
C CYS A 24 -8.72 -8.51 -19.84
N ILE A 25 -7.78 -9.23 -19.21
CA ILE A 25 -8.07 -10.28 -18.23
C ILE A 25 -8.74 -9.69 -16.97
N PHE A 26 -8.31 -8.50 -16.55
CA PHE A 26 -8.83 -7.80 -15.38
C PHE A 26 -9.24 -6.37 -15.75
N ASN A 27 -10.40 -5.91 -15.22
CA ASN A 27 -10.86 -4.54 -15.45
C ASN A 27 -10.18 -3.53 -14.53
N SER A 28 -9.58 -4.00 -13.44
CA SER A 28 -8.92 -3.15 -12.44
C SER A 28 -7.86 -3.91 -11.65
N ILE A 29 -7.03 -3.16 -10.93
CA ILE A 29 -6.09 -3.73 -9.95
C ILE A 29 -6.85 -4.48 -8.84
N LEU A 30 -8.04 -4.02 -8.46
CA LEU A 30 -8.87 -4.69 -7.47
C LEU A 30 -9.40 -6.02 -7.98
N ASP A 31 -9.87 -6.11 -9.22
CA ASP A 31 -10.30 -7.39 -9.82
C ASP A 31 -9.16 -8.42 -9.76
N MET A 32 -7.95 -8.00 -10.11
CA MET A 32 -6.77 -8.87 -10.05
C MET A 32 -6.45 -9.28 -8.60
N TYR A 33 -6.57 -8.35 -7.65
CA TYR A 33 -6.36 -8.60 -6.24
C TYR A 33 -7.39 -9.59 -5.69
N GLU A 34 -8.68 -9.35 -5.90
CA GLU A 34 -9.79 -10.20 -5.43
C GLU A 34 -9.69 -11.60 -6.03
N PHE A 35 -9.45 -11.72 -7.33
CA PHE A 35 -9.18 -13.00 -7.98
C PHE A 35 -8.00 -13.75 -7.33
N SER A 36 -6.93 -13.03 -6.99
CA SER A 36 -5.75 -13.63 -6.37
C SER A 36 -6.04 -14.11 -4.95
N CYS A 37 -6.79 -13.33 -4.17
CA CYS A 37 -7.20 -13.68 -2.81
C CYS A 37 -8.12 -14.90 -2.80
N GLU A 38 -9.07 -14.99 -3.74
CA GLU A 38 -9.95 -16.16 -3.88
C GLU A 38 -9.17 -17.40 -4.31
N LYS A 39 -8.38 -17.29 -5.37
CA LYS A 39 -7.66 -18.42 -5.97
C LYS A 39 -6.56 -18.99 -5.09
N TYR A 40 -5.89 -18.14 -4.32
CA TYR A 40 -4.70 -18.49 -3.54
C TYR A 40 -4.89 -18.29 -2.03
N ALA A 41 -6.12 -18.33 -1.53
CA ALA A 41 -6.51 -18.02 -0.17
C ALA A 41 -5.54 -18.54 0.90
N GLU A 42 -5.21 -19.84 0.83
CA GLU A 42 -4.35 -20.51 1.79
C GLU A 42 -2.84 -20.37 1.53
N LYS A 43 -2.45 -19.72 0.43
CA LYS A 43 -1.04 -19.50 0.14
C LYS A 43 -0.52 -18.27 0.85
N THR A 44 0.77 -18.27 1.15
CA THR A 44 1.46 -17.11 1.70
C THR A 44 1.49 -15.99 0.66
N ALA A 45 0.96 -14.82 1.02
CA ALA A 45 1.02 -13.61 0.20
C ALA A 45 2.30 -12.82 0.45
N TYR A 46 2.66 -12.61 1.72
CA TYR A 46 3.85 -11.84 2.12
C TYR A 46 4.56 -12.50 3.29
N ILE A 47 5.88 -12.28 3.36
CA ILE A 47 6.73 -12.68 4.49
C ILE A 47 7.55 -11.47 4.91
N ILE A 48 7.45 -11.08 6.19
CA ILE A 48 8.22 -9.98 6.76
C ILE A 48 8.81 -10.43 8.11
N MET A 49 10.13 -10.29 8.27
CA MET A 49 10.83 -10.65 9.52
C MET A 49 10.48 -12.06 10.01
N GLY A 50 10.28 -13.02 9.08
CA GLY A 50 9.89 -14.41 9.37
C GLY A 50 8.43 -14.59 9.82
N THR A 51 7.59 -13.56 9.72
CA THR A 51 6.14 -13.66 9.87
C THR A 51 5.51 -13.71 8.48
N ALA A 52 4.71 -14.73 8.22
CA ALA A 52 3.97 -14.88 6.98
C ALA A 52 2.52 -14.44 7.18
N ILE A 53 1.91 -13.91 6.13
CA ILE A 53 0.47 -13.66 6.03
C ILE A 53 -0.05 -14.34 4.76
N THR A 54 -1.17 -15.03 4.86
CA THR A 54 -1.85 -15.66 3.72
C THR A 54 -2.65 -14.63 2.92
N TYR A 55 -3.09 -14.99 1.72
CA TYR A 55 -3.99 -14.14 0.93
C TYR A 55 -5.33 -13.93 1.62
N ALA A 56 -5.88 -14.95 2.30
CA ALA A 56 -7.13 -14.82 3.05
C ALA A 56 -7.00 -13.85 4.22
N GLU A 57 -5.94 -13.97 5.04
CA GLU A 57 -5.67 -13.06 6.15
C GLU A 57 -5.42 -11.63 5.68
N LEU A 58 -4.73 -11.48 4.54
CA LEU A 58 -4.52 -10.17 3.92
C LEU A 58 -5.85 -9.54 3.52
N ASP A 59 -6.73 -10.31 2.85
CA ASP A 59 -8.03 -9.81 2.37
C ASP A 59 -8.93 -9.37 3.53
N GLU A 60 -8.97 -10.12 4.62
CA GLU A 60 -9.70 -9.73 5.83
C GLU A 60 -9.24 -8.35 6.34
N LYS A 61 -7.93 -8.16 6.48
CA LYS A 61 -7.35 -6.89 6.95
C LYS A 61 -7.59 -5.74 5.98
N VAL A 62 -7.49 -6.00 4.68
CA VAL A 62 -7.76 -5.02 3.62
C VAL A 62 -9.22 -4.55 3.70
N ARG A 63 -10.17 -5.48 3.84
CA ARG A 63 -11.60 -5.15 3.98
C ARG A 63 -11.88 -4.37 5.26
N CYS A 64 -11.26 -4.74 6.38
CA CYS A 64 -11.38 -3.99 7.63
C CYS A 64 -10.86 -2.56 7.47
N PHE A 65 -9.70 -2.36 6.83
CA PHE A 65 -9.16 -1.02 6.61
C PHE A 65 -10.01 -0.20 5.63
N ALA A 66 -10.52 -0.82 4.56
CA ALA A 66 -11.47 -0.16 3.65
C ALA A 66 -12.73 0.29 4.37
N ALA A 67 -13.32 -0.58 5.21
CA ALA A 67 -14.49 -0.24 6.03
C ALA A 67 -14.21 0.91 6.99
N TYR A 68 -13.03 0.96 7.62
CA TYR A 68 -12.60 2.07 8.47
C TYR A 68 -12.56 3.39 7.70
N LEU A 69 -11.96 3.41 6.51
CA LEU A 69 -11.89 4.60 5.67
C LEU A 69 -13.28 5.10 5.25
N GLN A 70 -14.20 4.17 4.94
CA GLN A 70 -15.56 4.50 4.49
C GLN A 70 -16.49 4.89 5.65
N ASN A 71 -16.48 4.16 6.76
CA ASN A 71 -17.50 4.29 7.79
C ASN A 71 -17.08 5.21 8.94
N GLU A 72 -15.80 5.17 9.34
CA GLU A 72 -15.29 5.99 10.43
C GLU A 72 -14.76 7.34 9.91
N LEU A 73 -13.88 7.33 8.90
CA LEU A 73 -13.37 8.56 8.32
C LEU A 73 -14.32 9.17 7.28
N LYS A 74 -15.32 8.42 6.82
CA LYS A 74 -16.38 8.85 5.86
C LYS A 74 -15.78 9.48 4.59
N LEU A 75 -14.71 8.87 4.08
CA LEU A 75 -14.02 9.39 2.91
C LEU A 75 -14.89 9.23 1.65
N GLU A 76 -14.94 10.29 0.88
CA GLU A 76 -15.58 10.27 -0.42
C GLU A 76 -14.72 9.55 -1.46
N ARG A 77 -15.37 8.97 -2.47
CA ARG A 77 -14.68 8.35 -3.61
C ARG A 77 -13.77 9.37 -4.30
N GLY A 78 -12.54 8.95 -4.60
CA GLY A 78 -11.52 9.81 -5.19
C GLY A 78 -10.68 10.60 -4.16
N THR A 79 -10.99 10.49 -2.86
CA THR A 79 -10.13 11.05 -1.81
C THR A 79 -8.73 10.45 -1.91
N ARG A 80 -7.71 11.30 -1.80
CA ARG A 80 -6.31 10.87 -1.88
C ARG A 80 -5.80 10.46 -0.51
N VAL A 81 -5.25 9.25 -0.44
CA VAL A 81 -4.64 8.65 0.76
C VAL A 81 -3.14 8.49 0.50
N ALA A 82 -2.33 9.23 1.23
CA ALA A 82 -0.88 9.15 1.15
C ALA A 82 -0.36 7.99 2.02
N LEU A 83 0.51 7.16 1.46
CA LEU A 83 1.14 6.03 2.14
C LEU A 83 2.63 6.31 2.32
N MET A 84 3.05 6.70 3.51
CA MET A 84 4.44 6.90 3.91
C MET A 84 4.90 5.67 4.70
N LEU A 85 4.92 4.54 4.02
CA LEU A 85 5.22 3.23 4.58
C LEU A 85 6.39 2.56 3.83
N PRO A 86 7.34 1.94 4.54
CA PRO A 86 8.32 1.05 3.91
C PRO A 86 7.67 -0.29 3.53
N ASN A 87 8.49 -1.25 3.08
CA ASN A 87 8.03 -2.59 2.72
C ASN A 87 7.68 -3.41 3.98
N ILE A 88 6.50 -3.19 4.53
CA ILE A 88 5.92 -3.88 5.69
C ILE A 88 4.53 -4.41 5.33
N ILE A 89 3.98 -5.34 6.13
CA ILE A 89 2.66 -5.96 5.87
C ILE A 89 1.55 -4.91 5.82
N GLN A 90 1.66 -3.84 6.59
CA GLN A 90 0.69 -2.75 6.59
C GLN A 90 0.61 -2.00 5.25
N TYR A 91 1.69 -2.03 4.44
CA TYR A 91 1.66 -1.34 3.14
C TYR A 91 0.63 -1.93 2.16
N PRO A 92 0.64 -3.24 1.84
CA PRO A 92 -0.41 -3.81 0.98
C PRO A 92 -1.80 -3.72 1.59
N ILE A 93 -1.94 -3.82 2.92
CA ILE A 93 -3.23 -3.61 3.61
C ILE A 93 -3.76 -2.21 3.33
N ALA A 94 -2.94 -1.18 3.55
CA ALA A 94 -3.34 0.21 3.35
C ALA A 94 -3.58 0.54 1.87
N MET A 95 -2.74 0.01 0.97
CA MET A 95 -2.86 0.24 -0.48
C MET A 95 -4.16 -0.34 -1.03
N PHE A 96 -4.37 -1.65 -0.85
CA PHE A 96 -5.58 -2.31 -1.38
C PHE A 96 -6.84 -1.85 -0.64
N GLY A 97 -6.76 -1.58 0.67
CA GLY A 97 -7.89 -1.05 1.43
C GLY A 97 -8.30 0.35 0.98
N ALA A 98 -7.35 1.24 0.68
CA ALA A 98 -7.65 2.55 0.11
C ALA A 98 -8.28 2.44 -1.29
N LEU A 99 -7.74 1.57 -2.16
CA LEU A 99 -8.33 1.32 -3.48
C LEU A 99 -9.74 0.73 -3.37
N MET A 100 -9.96 -0.22 -2.46
CA MET A 100 -11.28 -0.84 -2.20
C MET A 100 -12.29 0.16 -1.63
N ALA A 101 -11.82 1.13 -0.85
CA ALA A 101 -12.66 2.25 -0.38
C ALA A 101 -12.99 3.27 -1.49
N GLY A 102 -12.45 3.08 -2.70
CA GLY A 102 -12.64 4.00 -3.84
C GLY A 102 -11.72 5.22 -3.78
N CYS A 103 -10.69 5.18 -2.95
CA CYS A 103 -9.71 6.25 -2.79
C CYS A 103 -8.58 6.16 -3.84
N VAL A 104 -7.80 7.22 -3.96
CA VAL A 104 -6.59 7.30 -4.78
C VAL A 104 -5.37 7.18 -3.88
N VAL A 105 -4.50 6.23 -4.18
CA VAL A 105 -3.26 6.01 -3.42
C VAL A 105 -2.16 6.96 -3.91
N VAL A 106 -1.50 7.64 -2.98
CA VAL A 106 -0.33 8.49 -3.21
C VAL A 106 0.86 7.90 -2.45
N ASN A 107 1.80 7.28 -3.16
CA ASN A 107 2.99 6.70 -2.53
C ASN A 107 4.00 7.78 -2.17
N CYS A 108 4.37 7.85 -0.88
CA CYS A 108 5.39 8.76 -0.36
C CYS A 108 6.61 7.97 0.09
N ASN A 109 7.80 8.43 -0.29
CA ASN A 109 9.03 7.81 0.19
C ASN A 109 9.20 8.06 1.70
N PRO A 110 9.32 7.01 2.55
CA PRO A 110 9.53 7.18 3.99
C PRO A 110 10.80 7.96 4.35
N MET A 111 11.76 8.02 3.44
CA MET A 111 13.03 8.73 3.65
C MET A 111 12.99 10.20 3.22
N TYR A 112 11.84 10.73 2.80
CA TYR A 112 11.71 12.14 2.49
C TYR A 112 11.98 13.02 3.70
N THR A 113 12.62 14.15 3.44
CA THR A 113 12.65 15.25 4.39
C THR A 113 11.25 15.85 4.56
N SER A 114 11.02 16.58 5.65
CA SER A 114 9.74 17.27 5.87
C SER A 114 9.36 18.21 4.71
N ARG A 115 10.35 18.86 4.10
CA ARG A 115 10.13 19.76 2.94
C ARG A 115 9.65 18.99 1.69
N GLU A 116 10.28 17.87 1.37
CA GLU A 116 9.90 17.01 0.22
C GLU A 116 8.51 16.42 0.42
N LEU A 117 8.23 15.94 1.63
CA LEU A 117 6.93 15.39 1.99
C LEU A 117 5.84 16.49 1.94
N ASN A 118 6.11 17.69 2.48
CA ASN A 118 5.18 18.81 2.38
C ASN A 118 4.83 19.14 0.93
N HIS A 119 5.86 19.22 0.05
CA HIS A 119 5.65 19.46 -1.37
C HIS A 119 4.73 18.40 -2.00
N GLN A 120 5.00 17.11 -1.76
CA GLN A 120 4.20 16.02 -2.32
C GLN A 120 2.76 16.01 -1.78
N LEU A 121 2.57 16.24 -0.49
CA LEU A 121 1.24 16.28 0.12
C LEU A 121 0.43 17.48 -0.39
N ARG A 122 1.07 18.62 -0.57
CA ARG A 122 0.45 19.84 -1.14
C ARG A 122 0.05 19.64 -2.60
N ASP A 123 0.95 19.09 -3.40
CA ASP A 123 0.72 18.85 -4.84
C ASP A 123 -0.38 17.80 -5.05
N SER A 124 -0.35 16.70 -4.32
CA SER A 124 -1.37 15.66 -4.41
C SER A 124 -2.71 16.07 -3.80
N GLY A 125 -2.74 17.00 -2.85
CA GLY A 125 -3.92 17.33 -2.05
C GLY A 125 -4.43 16.14 -1.24
N ALA A 126 -3.51 15.32 -0.70
CA ALA A 126 -3.87 14.19 0.14
C ALA A 126 -4.58 14.65 1.42
N LYS A 127 -5.70 13.97 1.74
CA LYS A 127 -6.48 14.24 2.96
C LYS A 127 -6.14 13.30 4.11
N VAL A 128 -5.64 12.13 3.81
CA VAL A 128 -5.24 11.11 4.78
C VAL A 128 -3.80 10.75 4.55
N VAL A 129 -3.03 10.58 5.63
CA VAL A 129 -1.67 10.04 5.58
C VAL A 129 -1.57 8.83 6.48
N VAL A 130 -1.13 7.70 5.93
CA VAL A 130 -0.78 6.50 6.70
C VAL A 130 0.73 6.46 6.86
N VAL A 131 1.21 6.40 8.10
CA VAL A 131 2.64 6.53 8.40
C VAL A 131 3.10 5.54 9.46
N VAL A 132 4.34 5.07 9.37
CA VAL A 132 5.00 4.36 10.48
C VAL A 132 5.44 5.36 11.54
N SER A 133 5.25 5.02 12.80
CA SER A 133 5.57 5.85 13.98
C SER A 133 6.98 6.45 13.96
N ASN A 134 7.96 5.74 13.39
CA ASN A 134 9.34 6.21 13.25
C ASN A 134 9.50 7.47 12.37
N PHE A 135 8.55 7.72 11.48
CA PHE A 135 8.56 8.88 10.58
C PHE A 135 7.50 9.94 10.98
N ALA A 136 6.82 9.74 12.12
CA ALA A 136 5.75 10.63 12.56
C ALA A 136 6.23 12.06 12.83
N SER A 137 7.45 12.26 13.33
CA SER A 137 8.04 13.58 13.54
C SER A 137 8.30 14.33 12.22
N THR A 138 8.78 13.61 11.20
CA THR A 138 8.94 14.17 9.85
C THR A 138 7.60 14.59 9.26
N LEU A 139 6.57 13.74 9.41
CA LEU A 139 5.22 14.06 8.97
C LEU A 139 4.65 15.26 9.74
N GLN A 140 4.79 15.29 11.07
CA GLN A 140 4.32 16.41 11.88
C GLN A 140 4.90 17.76 11.40
N ALA A 141 6.21 17.79 11.11
CA ALA A 141 6.85 18.97 10.56
C ALA A 141 6.38 19.30 9.14
N ALA A 142 6.08 18.27 8.32
CA ALA A 142 5.64 18.46 6.95
C ALA A 142 4.22 19.02 6.83
N ILE A 143 3.33 18.68 7.77
CA ILE A 143 1.91 19.10 7.73
C ILE A 143 1.61 20.34 8.56
N ALA A 144 2.61 20.96 9.19
CA ALA A 144 2.40 22.08 10.10
C ALA A 144 1.70 23.31 9.45
N ASP A 145 1.80 23.44 8.13
CA ASP A 145 1.21 24.51 7.31
C ASP A 145 0.29 23.96 6.21
N LEU A 146 -0.22 22.71 6.37
CA LEU A 146 -1.08 22.04 5.39
C LEU A 146 -2.47 21.80 5.96
N ASP A 147 -3.44 22.59 5.53
CA ASP A 147 -4.86 22.40 5.88
C ASP A 147 -5.52 21.24 5.13
N SER A 148 -4.88 20.69 4.10
CA SER A 148 -5.45 19.61 3.29
C SER A 148 -5.45 18.24 3.98
N VAL A 149 -4.52 18.00 4.93
CA VAL A 149 -4.43 16.74 5.67
C VAL A 149 -5.41 16.77 6.85
N GLU A 150 -6.48 15.99 6.71
CA GLU A 150 -7.56 15.91 7.70
C GLU A 150 -7.33 14.79 8.72
N HIS A 151 -6.67 13.69 8.30
CA HIS A 151 -6.47 12.51 9.13
C HIS A 151 -5.05 11.95 9.00
N VAL A 152 -4.51 11.47 10.12
CA VAL A 152 -3.24 10.74 10.18
C VAL A 152 -3.46 9.39 10.85
N VAL A 153 -3.16 8.30 10.14
CA VAL A 153 -3.20 6.93 10.63
C VAL A 153 -1.77 6.49 10.92
N VAL A 154 -1.49 6.19 12.18
CA VAL A 154 -0.14 5.77 12.61
C VAL A 154 -0.13 4.28 12.88
N THR A 155 0.87 3.58 12.33
CA THR A 155 1.16 2.18 12.62
C THR A 155 2.61 2.04 13.09
N SER A 156 2.96 0.90 13.68
CA SER A 156 4.33 0.57 14.07
C SER A 156 4.81 -0.68 13.33
N PHE A 157 6.11 -0.86 13.20
CA PHE A 157 6.70 -2.01 12.48
C PHE A 157 6.20 -3.36 12.98
N GLY A 158 5.98 -3.49 14.28
CA GLY A 158 5.62 -4.74 14.93
C GLY A 158 4.12 -5.05 14.96
N ASP A 159 3.25 -4.14 14.54
CA ASP A 159 1.79 -4.29 14.73
C ASP A 159 1.22 -5.53 14.02
N GLU A 160 1.82 -5.92 12.90
CA GLU A 160 1.41 -7.09 12.10
C GLU A 160 2.35 -8.31 12.26
N ILE A 161 3.28 -8.28 13.25
CA ILE A 161 4.29 -9.35 13.42
C ILE A 161 3.94 -10.31 14.57
N GLY A 162 2.77 -10.13 15.20
CA GLY A 162 2.31 -10.89 16.36
C GLY A 162 2.68 -10.21 17.68
N THR A 163 1.92 -10.52 18.73
CA THR A 163 1.94 -9.75 20.00
C THR A 163 3.31 -9.67 20.66
N PHE A 164 3.95 -10.80 20.92
CA PHE A 164 5.23 -10.82 21.64
C PHE A 164 6.38 -10.25 20.80
N LYS A 165 6.58 -10.79 19.61
CA LYS A 165 7.65 -10.38 18.69
C LYS A 165 7.46 -8.94 18.22
N GLY A 166 6.22 -8.55 17.92
CA GLY A 166 5.87 -7.19 17.54
C GLY A 166 6.16 -6.18 18.64
N THR A 167 5.80 -6.48 19.88
CA THR A 167 6.13 -5.61 21.04
C THR A 167 7.63 -5.43 21.21
N MET A 168 8.43 -6.50 21.07
CA MET A 168 9.88 -6.40 21.14
C MET A 168 10.46 -5.52 20.02
N ILE A 169 9.96 -5.69 18.78
CA ILE A 169 10.39 -4.87 17.63
C ILE A 169 10.01 -3.41 17.86
N ASN A 170 8.79 -3.12 18.27
CA ASN A 170 8.34 -1.77 18.54
C ASN A 170 9.13 -1.09 19.67
N LEU A 171 9.60 -1.87 20.66
CA LEU A 171 10.45 -1.35 21.72
C LEU A 171 11.88 -1.08 21.23
N ALA A 172 12.42 -1.94 20.38
CA ALA A 172 13.79 -1.81 19.85
C ALA A 172 13.94 -0.69 18.81
N LEU A 173 12.85 -0.32 18.13
CA LEU A 173 12.83 0.71 17.07
C LEU A 173 12.32 2.08 17.54
N LYS A 174 12.02 2.25 18.82
CA LYS A 174 11.70 3.55 19.44
C LYS A 174 12.97 4.37 19.63
#